data_9d4974a6f0d62b30a4c6ac980fbb18bd
#
_entry.id   9d4974a6f0d62b30a4c6ac980fbb18bd
#
_cell.length_a   1.000
_cell.length_b   1.000
_cell.length_c   1.000
_cell.angle_alpha   90.00
_cell.angle_beta   90.00
_cell.angle_gamma   90.00
#
_symmetry.space_group_name_H-M   'P 1'
#
loop_
_entity.id
_entity.type
_entity.pdbx_description
1 polymer ?
#
loop_
_entity_poly.entity_id
_entity_poly.type
_entity_poly.pdbx_seq_one_letter_code
_entity_poly.pdbx_strand_id
1 'polypeptide(L)'
;MKEKLREIYTTYCNRKMLVLTMLGFASGFPFLLVFSTLSLWLKDVGWSYKAIGAISMVKIPYAFKFLYSPIVDGLKIPLLWRLGRRRSWAILAQICLFISIFGMSCFTPDKGVLYLVITALAVSFSSATLDIALDAFRVEMFEKAPQDQASGSAIFVLGYRLGLLFSGAGALMLASVLSWNTVYMIMTCGTFVGIITILLSKEPAAYTYEQKEKQSFKAFFYERFFGPLKNFALNPGWKLILCLVFIYRLSDAYIGPMAYPFYDDMGFSNMEIAYVIKIYGMAATILGGLYGGLFLKKHGIFKGLYFCVFTQGFTTAFYAVQAYVGHNVPMLVLTISMENFSSGMATAALVAYMSSLCNVFYTATQYALLSSLLSVARDFFSATSGFVLELTGWPLFFIFAGLMCLPSAWIIKKIQKIESKQKSVD
;
A
#
# COMPACT_ATOMS: atom_id res chain seq x y z
N MET A 1 16.59 27.24 9.54
CA MET A 1 15.24 26.77 9.93
C MET A 1 14.17 27.27 8.99
N LYS A 2 14.10 28.60 8.69
CA LYS A 2 13.08 29.18 7.77
C LYS A 2 13.12 28.60 6.35
N GLU A 3 14.29 28.37 5.77
CA GLU A 3 14.41 27.77 4.43
C GLU A 3 13.89 26.33 4.36
N LYS A 4 14.21 25.49 5.36
CA LYS A 4 13.68 24.12 5.42
C LYS A 4 12.16 24.08 5.57
N LEU A 5 11.60 24.96 6.39
CA LEU A 5 10.14 25.11 6.53
C LEU A 5 9.48 25.56 5.23
N ARG A 6 10.11 26.49 4.51
CA ARG A 6 9.63 26.95 3.20
C ARG A 6 9.69 25.83 2.17
N GLU A 7 10.75 25.02 2.16
CA GLU A 7 10.89 23.86 1.28
C GLU A 7 9.80 22.81 1.55
N ILE A 8 9.54 22.48 2.82
CA ILE A 8 8.45 21.56 3.22
C ILE A 8 7.10 22.12 2.74
N TYR A 9 6.83 23.39 3.00
CA TYR A 9 5.58 24.03 2.62
C TYR A 9 5.37 24.00 1.10
N THR A 10 6.36 24.42 0.32
CA THR A 10 6.27 24.43 -1.15
C THR A 10 6.14 23.03 -1.75
N THR A 11 6.77 22.03 -1.13
CA THR A 11 6.70 20.64 -1.60
C THR A 11 5.35 20.01 -1.30
N TYR A 12 4.79 20.21 -0.08
CA TYR A 12 3.62 19.46 0.37
C TYR A 12 2.31 20.26 0.39
N CYS A 13 2.37 21.59 0.52
CA CYS A 13 1.18 22.45 0.58
C CYS A 13 0.81 23.01 -0.80
N ASN A 14 0.45 22.15 -1.74
CA ASN A 14 -0.02 22.54 -3.06
C ASN A 14 -1.22 21.65 -3.49
N ARG A 15 -1.97 22.13 -4.51
CA ARG A 15 -3.19 21.46 -4.99
C ARG A 15 -2.95 20.01 -5.41
N LYS A 16 -1.81 19.69 -6.04
CA LYS A 16 -1.51 18.32 -6.47
C LYS A 16 -1.37 17.39 -5.27
N MET A 17 -0.68 17.82 -4.24
CA MET A 17 -0.48 17.04 -3.01
C MET A 17 -1.78 16.86 -2.24
N LEU A 18 -2.63 17.90 -2.16
CA LEU A 18 -3.97 17.75 -1.57
C LEU A 18 -4.81 16.71 -2.30
N VAL A 19 -4.84 16.76 -3.63
CA VAL A 19 -5.54 15.75 -4.45
C VAL A 19 -5.00 14.35 -4.14
N LEU A 20 -3.67 14.17 -4.08
CA LEU A 20 -3.08 12.88 -3.77
C LEU A 20 -3.39 12.39 -2.35
N THR A 21 -3.47 13.29 -1.37
CA THR A 21 -3.89 12.93 -0.01
C THR A 21 -5.33 12.39 -0.01
N MET A 22 -6.24 13.07 -0.70
CA MET A 22 -7.64 12.65 -0.78
C MET A 22 -7.81 11.35 -1.61
N LEU A 23 -7.05 11.18 -2.68
CA LEU A 23 -7.04 9.93 -3.46
C LEU A 23 -6.42 8.77 -2.66
N GLY A 24 -5.36 9.04 -1.89
CA GLY A 24 -4.80 8.08 -0.96
C GLY A 24 -5.83 7.65 0.10
N PHE A 25 -6.56 8.62 0.68
CA PHE A 25 -7.66 8.33 1.60
C PHE A 25 -8.70 7.41 0.95
N ALA A 26 -9.14 7.74 -0.27
CA ALA A 26 -10.13 6.95 -1.00
C ALA A 26 -9.65 5.50 -1.28
N SER A 27 -8.35 5.31 -1.52
CA SER A 27 -7.72 3.99 -1.72
C SER A 27 -7.68 3.17 -0.41
N GLY A 28 -7.25 3.79 0.70
CA GLY A 28 -7.11 3.10 1.98
C GLY A 28 -8.45 2.83 2.70
N PHE A 29 -9.44 3.70 2.48
CA PHE A 29 -10.70 3.68 3.22
C PHE A 29 -11.48 2.36 3.14
N PRO A 30 -11.70 1.72 1.98
CA PRO A 30 -12.49 0.49 1.92
C PRO A 30 -11.76 -0.74 2.48
N PHE A 31 -10.42 -0.67 2.62
CA PHE A 31 -9.61 -1.83 2.95
C PHE A 31 -10.00 -2.47 4.28
N LEU A 32 -10.05 -1.72 5.40
CA LEU A 32 -10.38 -2.30 6.70
C LEU A 32 -11.86 -2.68 6.83
N LEU A 33 -12.77 -2.09 6.04
CA LEU A 33 -14.18 -2.44 6.07
C LEU A 33 -14.44 -3.90 5.69
N VAL A 34 -13.61 -4.50 4.84
CA VAL A 34 -13.71 -5.92 4.44
C VAL A 34 -12.71 -6.82 5.16
N PHE A 35 -11.88 -6.27 6.06
CA PHE A 35 -10.93 -7.06 6.85
C PHE A 35 -11.25 -7.03 8.33
N SER A 36 -10.55 -6.23 9.10
CA SER A 36 -10.67 -6.23 10.56
C SER A 36 -12.05 -5.76 11.04
N THR A 37 -12.63 -4.76 10.39
CA THR A 37 -13.96 -4.25 10.75
C THR A 37 -15.04 -5.30 10.50
N LEU A 38 -15.00 -5.97 9.32
CA LEU A 38 -15.92 -7.07 9.03
C LEU A 38 -15.72 -8.25 9.99
N SER A 39 -14.48 -8.61 10.29
CA SER A 39 -14.17 -9.71 11.21
C SER A 39 -14.74 -9.46 12.60
N LEU A 40 -14.70 -8.21 13.08
CA LEU A 40 -15.28 -7.82 14.35
C LEU A 40 -16.82 -7.89 14.31
N TRP A 41 -17.45 -7.37 13.26
CA TRP A 41 -18.89 -7.49 13.09
C TRP A 41 -19.34 -8.94 13.14
N LEU A 42 -18.66 -9.84 12.42
CA LEU A 42 -18.97 -11.27 12.42
C LEU A 42 -18.79 -11.91 13.79
N LYS A 43 -17.75 -11.50 14.54
CA LYS A 43 -17.53 -11.95 15.91
C LYS A 43 -18.66 -11.51 16.84
N ASP A 44 -19.10 -10.26 16.74
CA ASP A 44 -20.18 -9.71 17.57
C ASP A 44 -21.53 -10.40 17.32
N VAL A 45 -21.75 -10.89 16.08
CA VAL A 45 -22.94 -11.67 15.71
C VAL A 45 -22.78 -13.17 16.07
N GLY A 46 -21.66 -13.56 16.70
CA GLY A 46 -21.44 -14.91 17.21
C GLY A 46 -20.89 -15.92 16.21
N TRP A 47 -20.27 -15.48 15.12
CA TRP A 47 -19.66 -16.38 14.13
C TRP A 47 -18.41 -17.05 14.69
N SER A 48 -18.22 -18.33 14.31
CA SER A 48 -17.03 -19.07 14.71
C SER A 48 -15.76 -18.50 14.06
N TYR A 49 -14.63 -18.61 14.75
CA TYR A 49 -13.33 -18.17 14.22
C TYR A 49 -12.95 -18.87 12.89
N LYS A 50 -13.40 -20.13 12.69
CA LYS A 50 -13.22 -20.84 11.42
C LYS A 50 -13.97 -20.15 10.27
N ALA A 51 -15.21 -19.74 10.49
CA ALA A 51 -16.01 -19.02 9.50
C ALA A 51 -15.46 -17.62 9.19
N ILE A 52 -15.01 -16.89 10.22
CA ILE A 52 -14.33 -15.60 10.07
C ILE A 52 -13.02 -15.75 9.28
N GLY A 53 -12.25 -16.80 9.55
CA GLY A 53 -11.06 -17.15 8.79
C GLY A 53 -11.35 -17.45 7.32
N ALA A 54 -12.41 -18.20 7.02
CA ALA A 54 -12.81 -18.48 5.64
C ALA A 54 -13.22 -17.21 4.87
N ILE A 55 -13.94 -16.29 5.51
CA ILE A 55 -14.30 -15.00 4.89
C ILE A 55 -13.07 -14.13 4.59
N SER A 56 -11.93 -14.34 5.27
CA SER A 56 -10.70 -13.61 4.94
C SER A 56 -10.19 -13.88 3.50
N MET A 57 -10.70 -14.92 2.81
CA MET A 57 -10.46 -15.16 1.38
C MET A 57 -11.02 -14.06 0.46
N VAL A 58 -11.87 -13.19 0.97
CA VAL A 58 -12.30 -11.94 0.31
C VAL A 58 -11.10 -11.06 -0.12
N LYS A 59 -9.90 -11.29 0.42
CA LYS A 59 -8.65 -10.63 0.01
C LYS A 59 -8.12 -11.01 -1.38
N ILE A 60 -8.57 -12.12 -1.94
CA ILE A 60 -8.06 -12.65 -3.21
C ILE A 60 -7.97 -11.59 -4.32
N PRO A 61 -8.97 -10.71 -4.55
CA PRO A 61 -8.88 -9.68 -5.59
C PRO A 61 -7.66 -8.77 -5.48
N TYR A 62 -7.19 -8.45 -4.27
CA TYR A 62 -6.01 -7.61 -4.07
C TYR A 62 -4.70 -8.32 -4.45
N ALA A 63 -4.58 -9.62 -4.15
CA ALA A 63 -3.41 -10.40 -4.50
C ALA A 63 -3.29 -10.61 -6.02
N PHE A 64 -4.43 -10.79 -6.69
CA PHE A 64 -4.51 -11.09 -8.12
C PHE A 64 -4.84 -9.87 -9.00
N LYS A 65 -4.78 -8.64 -8.46
CA LYS A 65 -5.12 -7.43 -9.21
C LYS A 65 -4.27 -7.25 -10.49
N PHE A 66 -3.05 -7.79 -10.54
CA PHE A 66 -2.20 -7.72 -11.73
C PHE A 66 -2.78 -8.49 -12.93
N LEU A 67 -3.62 -9.52 -12.70
CA LEU A 67 -4.23 -10.29 -13.78
C LEU A 67 -5.27 -9.50 -14.58
N TYR A 68 -6.02 -8.61 -13.93
CA TYR A 68 -7.04 -7.80 -14.62
C TYR A 68 -6.65 -6.34 -14.81
N SER A 69 -5.50 -5.90 -14.30
CA SER A 69 -4.99 -4.54 -14.51
C SER A 69 -4.78 -4.16 -16.00
N PRO A 70 -4.47 -5.10 -16.94
CA PRO A 70 -4.44 -4.79 -18.36
C PRO A 70 -5.78 -4.30 -18.93
N ILE A 71 -6.88 -4.69 -18.30
CA ILE A 71 -8.23 -4.22 -18.65
C ILE A 71 -8.34 -2.71 -18.32
N VAL A 72 -7.82 -2.30 -17.16
CA VAL A 72 -7.80 -0.89 -16.73
C VAL A 72 -6.90 -0.02 -17.61
N ASP A 73 -5.81 -0.58 -18.13
CA ASP A 73 -4.94 0.11 -19.09
C ASP A 73 -5.55 0.19 -20.49
N GLY A 74 -6.39 -0.77 -20.88
CA GLY A 74 -6.79 -0.97 -22.28
C GLY A 74 -8.22 -0.61 -22.64
N LEU A 75 -9.16 -0.79 -21.74
CA LEU A 75 -10.57 -0.60 -22.06
C LEU A 75 -11.03 0.83 -21.82
N LYS A 76 -11.75 1.36 -22.81
CA LYS A 76 -12.49 2.63 -22.70
C LYS A 76 -13.87 2.34 -22.12
N ILE A 77 -14.20 2.95 -20.99
CA ILE A 77 -15.53 2.81 -20.40
C ILE A 77 -16.52 3.70 -21.16
N PRO A 78 -17.57 3.15 -21.80
CA PRO A 78 -18.60 3.95 -22.46
C PRO A 78 -19.16 5.01 -21.51
N LEU A 79 -19.56 6.16 -21.99
CA LEU A 79 -20.02 7.36 -21.28
C LEU A 79 -18.97 8.03 -20.40
N LEU A 80 -18.20 7.30 -19.59
CA LEU A 80 -17.24 7.86 -18.64
C LEU A 80 -15.90 8.24 -19.29
N TRP A 81 -15.60 7.73 -20.48
CA TRP A 81 -14.32 8.00 -21.18
C TRP A 81 -14.03 9.48 -21.41
N ARG A 82 -15.06 10.32 -21.48
CA ARG A 82 -14.92 11.78 -21.60
C ARG A 82 -14.22 12.42 -20.39
N LEU A 83 -14.23 11.75 -19.23
CA LEU A 83 -13.51 12.19 -18.03
C LEU A 83 -12.00 11.94 -18.11
N GLY A 84 -11.55 11.08 -19.03
CA GLY A 84 -10.17 10.61 -19.14
C GLY A 84 -10.01 9.14 -18.79
N ARG A 85 -8.85 8.56 -19.12
CA ARG A 85 -8.57 7.12 -18.95
C ARG A 85 -8.59 6.69 -17.48
N ARG A 86 -7.87 7.39 -16.63
CA ARG A 86 -7.74 7.00 -15.22
C ARG A 86 -8.95 7.40 -14.40
N ARG A 87 -9.46 8.60 -14.65
CA ARG A 87 -10.64 9.11 -13.94
C ARG A 87 -11.89 8.28 -14.20
N SER A 88 -12.09 7.79 -15.42
CA SER A 88 -13.25 6.94 -15.75
C SER A 88 -13.25 5.64 -14.96
N TRP A 89 -12.10 4.94 -14.87
CA TRP A 89 -11.97 3.73 -14.07
C TRP A 89 -12.11 3.99 -12.57
N ALA A 90 -11.51 5.07 -12.08
CA ALA A 90 -11.60 5.43 -10.67
C ALA A 90 -13.04 5.79 -10.26
N ILE A 91 -13.80 6.51 -11.11
CA ILE A 91 -15.23 6.81 -10.85
C ILE A 91 -16.06 5.53 -10.87
N LEU A 92 -15.86 4.66 -11.87
CA LEU A 92 -16.60 3.38 -11.93
C LEU A 92 -16.34 2.56 -10.66
N ALA A 93 -15.07 2.41 -10.25
CA ALA A 93 -14.71 1.69 -9.05
C ALA A 93 -15.31 2.30 -7.78
N GLN A 94 -15.35 3.64 -7.67
CA GLN A 94 -15.99 4.34 -6.54
C GLN A 94 -17.51 4.14 -6.51
N ILE A 95 -18.19 4.15 -7.65
CA ILE A 95 -19.63 3.86 -7.73
C ILE A 95 -19.90 2.41 -7.31
N CYS A 96 -19.10 1.46 -7.79
CA CYS A 96 -19.20 0.07 -7.38
C CYS A 96 -18.93 -0.12 -5.89
N LEU A 97 -17.94 0.61 -5.32
CA LEU A 97 -17.67 0.64 -3.88
C LEU A 97 -18.88 1.17 -3.09
N PHE A 98 -19.43 2.30 -3.52
CA PHE A 98 -20.63 2.88 -2.90
C PHE A 98 -21.76 1.85 -2.83
N ILE A 99 -22.09 1.23 -3.97
CA ILE A 99 -23.17 0.24 -4.07
C ILE A 99 -22.86 -0.99 -3.19
N SER A 100 -21.62 -1.46 -3.20
CA SER A 100 -21.23 -2.68 -2.48
C SER A 100 -21.19 -2.47 -0.96
N ILE A 101 -20.65 -1.34 -0.46
CA ILE A 101 -20.62 -1.02 0.97
C ILE A 101 -22.05 -0.75 1.47
N PHE A 102 -22.86 -0.02 0.69
CA PHE A 102 -24.28 0.17 0.99
C PHE A 102 -25.01 -1.18 1.02
N GLY A 103 -24.75 -2.06 0.05
CA GLY A 103 -25.26 -3.42 0.04
C GLY A 103 -24.92 -4.18 1.33
N MET A 104 -23.68 -4.09 1.84
CA MET A 104 -23.33 -4.70 3.13
C MET A 104 -24.16 -4.15 4.29
N SER A 105 -24.59 -2.89 4.25
CA SER A 105 -25.41 -2.29 5.32
C SER A 105 -26.87 -2.78 5.32
N CYS A 106 -27.37 -3.37 4.23
CA CYS A 106 -28.77 -3.75 4.09
C CYS A 106 -29.12 -5.08 4.77
N PHE A 107 -28.14 -5.93 5.07
CA PHE A 107 -28.40 -7.27 5.62
C PHE A 107 -27.51 -7.56 6.83
N THR A 108 -28.07 -8.36 7.75
CA THR A 108 -27.29 -8.89 8.88
C THR A 108 -26.66 -10.23 8.51
N PRO A 109 -25.45 -10.56 9.01
CA PRO A 109 -24.72 -11.78 8.65
C PRO A 109 -25.48 -13.08 8.93
N ASP A 110 -26.32 -13.09 9.96
CA ASP A 110 -27.15 -14.22 10.37
C ASP A 110 -28.28 -14.55 9.39
N LYS A 111 -28.76 -13.57 8.62
CA LYS A 111 -29.87 -13.72 7.66
C LYS A 111 -29.46 -13.90 6.20
N GLY A 112 -28.17 -13.73 5.90
CA GLY A 112 -27.73 -13.75 4.50
C GLY A 112 -26.23 -13.91 4.30
N VAL A 113 -25.65 -15.04 4.73
CA VAL A 113 -24.21 -15.33 4.59
C VAL A 113 -23.72 -15.15 3.15
N LEU A 114 -24.40 -15.75 2.20
CA LEU A 114 -24.00 -15.67 0.79
C LEU A 114 -24.03 -14.23 0.27
N TYR A 115 -25.04 -13.46 0.65
CA TYR A 115 -25.16 -12.05 0.29
C TYR A 115 -24.01 -11.23 0.86
N LEU A 116 -23.65 -11.45 2.14
CA LEU A 116 -22.53 -10.78 2.76
C LEU A 116 -21.20 -11.09 2.05
N VAL A 117 -20.98 -12.37 1.72
CA VAL A 117 -19.77 -12.80 0.98
C VAL A 117 -19.70 -12.14 -0.39
N ILE A 118 -20.81 -12.12 -1.13
CA ILE A 118 -20.87 -11.50 -2.47
C ILE A 118 -20.60 -10.00 -2.38
N THR A 119 -21.25 -9.29 -1.44
CA THR A 119 -21.03 -7.84 -1.28
C THR A 119 -19.62 -7.52 -0.79
N ALA A 120 -19.06 -8.28 0.14
CA ALA A 120 -17.68 -8.13 0.59
C ALA A 120 -16.64 -8.41 -0.52
N LEU A 121 -16.87 -9.43 -1.36
CA LEU A 121 -16.07 -9.67 -2.56
C LEU A 121 -16.19 -8.52 -3.55
N ALA A 122 -17.40 -7.97 -3.75
CA ALA A 122 -17.61 -6.82 -4.62
C ALA A 122 -16.89 -5.57 -4.09
N VAL A 123 -16.88 -5.32 -2.77
CA VAL A 123 -16.07 -4.26 -2.15
C VAL A 123 -14.59 -4.49 -2.42
N SER A 124 -14.08 -5.70 -2.20
CA SER A 124 -12.67 -6.02 -2.40
C SER A 124 -12.23 -5.87 -3.86
N PHE A 125 -13.05 -6.34 -4.81
CA PHE A 125 -12.77 -6.22 -6.24
C PHE A 125 -12.79 -4.75 -6.69
N SER A 126 -13.80 -4.00 -6.26
CA SER A 126 -13.93 -2.57 -6.59
C SER A 126 -12.80 -1.75 -5.97
N SER A 127 -12.42 -2.04 -4.72
CA SER A 127 -11.30 -1.38 -4.06
C SER A 127 -9.96 -1.70 -4.71
N ALA A 128 -9.71 -2.96 -5.07
CA ALA A 128 -8.49 -3.34 -5.77
C ALA A 128 -8.43 -2.72 -7.19
N THR A 129 -9.59 -2.57 -7.87
CA THR A 129 -9.69 -1.85 -9.15
C THR A 129 -9.41 -0.35 -8.97
N LEU A 130 -9.94 0.24 -7.90
CA LEU A 130 -9.65 1.63 -7.55
C LEU A 130 -8.16 1.84 -7.31
N ASP A 131 -7.51 0.96 -6.54
CA ASP A 131 -6.06 1.00 -6.30
C ASP A 131 -5.26 0.99 -7.60
N ILE A 132 -5.61 0.11 -8.56
CA ILE A 132 -4.96 0.06 -9.87
C ILE A 132 -5.07 1.42 -10.59
N ALA A 133 -6.28 2.00 -10.61
CA ALA A 133 -6.53 3.26 -11.30
C ALA A 133 -5.82 4.44 -10.62
N LEU A 134 -5.85 4.53 -9.28
CA LEU A 134 -5.26 5.62 -8.51
C LEU A 134 -3.72 5.54 -8.45
N ASP A 135 -3.15 4.34 -8.35
CA ASP A 135 -1.70 4.15 -8.43
C ASP A 135 -1.18 4.61 -9.79
N ALA A 136 -1.85 4.24 -10.88
CA ALA A 136 -1.49 4.70 -12.22
C ALA A 136 -1.69 6.22 -12.36
N PHE A 137 -2.78 6.78 -11.86
CA PHE A 137 -3.03 8.22 -11.84
C PHE A 137 -1.91 8.98 -11.14
N ARG A 138 -1.47 8.49 -9.96
CA ARG A 138 -0.38 9.07 -9.18
C ARG A 138 0.94 9.04 -9.95
N VAL A 139 1.29 7.91 -10.54
CA VAL A 139 2.54 7.76 -11.31
C VAL A 139 2.54 8.71 -12.50
N GLU A 140 1.47 8.75 -13.28
CA GLU A 140 1.34 9.59 -14.48
C GLU A 140 1.29 11.10 -14.15
N MET A 141 0.82 11.49 -12.96
CA MET A 141 0.78 12.89 -12.52
C MET A 141 2.17 13.53 -12.43
N PHE A 142 3.21 12.74 -12.17
CA PHE A 142 4.59 13.20 -12.01
C PHE A 142 5.51 12.84 -13.18
N GLU A 143 4.98 12.39 -14.30
CA GLU A 143 5.80 12.04 -15.48
C GLU A 143 6.71 13.19 -15.90
N LYS A 144 6.19 14.43 -15.94
CA LYS A 144 6.94 15.63 -16.28
C LYS A 144 7.78 16.21 -15.13
N ALA A 145 7.71 15.63 -13.94
CA ALA A 145 8.40 16.05 -12.72
C ALA A 145 8.85 14.85 -11.90
N PRO A 146 9.73 13.97 -12.43
CA PRO A 146 10.12 12.73 -11.76
C PRO A 146 10.73 12.93 -10.36
N GLN A 147 11.35 14.10 -10.12
CA GLN A 147 11.91 14.47 -8.82
C GLN A 147 10.84 14.60 -7.71
N ASP A 148 9.59 14.87 -8.08
CA ASP A 148 8.48 15.02 -7.12
C ASP A 148 7.73 13.70 -6.86
N GLN A 149 8.07 12.63 -7.60
CA GLN A 149 7.45 11.30 -7.47
C GLN A 149 7.54 10.74 -6.05
N ALA A 150 8.68 10.92 -5.39
CA ALA A 150 8.90 10.45 -4.02
C ALA A 150 8.01 11.19 -3.02
N SER A 151 7.93 12.52 -3.12
CA SER A 151 7.07 13.34 -2.26
C SER A 151 5.59 13.06 -2.51
N GLY A 152 5.19 12.89 -3.78
CA GLY A 152 3.84 12.49 -4.16
C GLY A 152 3.45 11.13 -3.62
N SER A 153 4.37 10.17 -3.65
CA SER A 153 4.16 8.84 -3.07
C SER A 153 4.00 8.89 -1.55
N ALA A 154 4.83 9.67 -0.86
CA ALA A 154 4.75 9.84 0.59
C ALA A 154 3.39 10.43 1.04
N ILE A 155 2.92 11.46 0.33
CA ILE A 155 1.62 12.11 0.61
C ILE A 155 0.44 11.18 0.29
N PHE A 156 0.51 10.39 -0.78
CA PHE A 156 -0.50 9.40 -1.10
C PHE A 156 -0.60 8.33 -0.01
N VAL A 157 0.54 7.83 0.48
CA VAL A 157 0.60 6.88 1.60
C VAL A 157 0.07 7.49 2.90
N LEU A 158 0.32 8.79 3.16
CA LEU A 158 -0.31 9.50 4.28
C LEU A 158 -1.84 9.44 4.16
N GLY A 159 -2.39 9.82 3.00
CA GLY A 159 -3.83 9.74 2.74
C GLY A 159 -4.37 8.32 2.95
N TYR A 160 -3.68 7.31 2.43
CA TYR A 160 -4.02 5.90 2.60
C TYR A 160 -4.14 5.51 4.09
N ARG A 161 -3.18 5.92 4.92
CA ARG A 161 -3.22 5.66 6.36
C ARG A 161 -4.36 6.37 7.07
N LEU A 162 -4.70 7.60 6.66
CA LEU A 162 -5.88 8.29 7.17
C LEU A 162 -7.16 7.53 6.80
N GLY A 163 -7.26 7.01 5.56
CA GLY A 163 -8.36 6.15 5.14
C GLY A 163 -8.52 4.90 6.02
N LEU A 164 -7.41 4.20 6.29
CA LEU A 164 -7.40 3.05 7.22
C LEU A 164 -7.86 3.44 8.63
N LEU A 165 -7.42 4.58 9.15
CA LEU A 165 -7.81 5.05 10.47
C LEU A 165 -9.32 5.28 10.56
N PHE A 166 -9.88 5.97 9.57
CA PHE A 166 -11.31 6.25 9.52
C PHE A 166 -12.16 4.99 9.38
N SER A 167 -11.78 4.06 8.51
CA SER A 167 -12.53 2.81 8.29
C SER A 167 -12.31 1.74 9.36
N GLY A 168 -11.21 1.83 10.10
CA GLY A 168 -10.93 0.96 11.24
C GLY A 168 -11.44 1.56 12.54
N ALA A 169 -10.67 2.49 13.13
CA ALA A 169 -11.00 3.09 14.42
C ALA A 169 -12.32 3.88 14.38
N GLY A 170 -12.58 4.65 13.31
CA GLY A 170 -13.83 5.39 13.16
C GLY A 170 -15.05 4.48 13.12
N ALA A 171 -15.00 3.36 12.40
CA ALA A 171 -16.08 2.38 12.36
C ALA A 171 -16.32 1.74 13.74
N LEU A 172 -15.25 1.41 14.47
CA LEU A 172 -15.36 0.84 15.83
C LEU A 172 -15.96 1.83 16.83
N MET A 173 -15.56 3.10 16.77
CA MET A 173 -16.13 4.14 17.62
C MET A 173 -17.64 4.31 17.35
N LEU A 174 -18.07 4.24 16.10
CA LEU A 174 -19.48 4.25 15.74
C LEU A 174 -20.20 2.98 16.19
N ALA A 175 -19.57 1.82 16.07
CA ALA A 175 -20.16 0.53 16.48
C ALA A 175 -20.36 0.40 17.98
N SER A 176 -19.67 1.21 18.81
CA SER A 176 -19.91 1.24 20.26
C SER A 176 -21.28 1.85 20.66
N VAL A 177 -21.90 2.62 19.77
CA VAL A 177 -23.17 3.34 20.03
C VAL A 177 -24.24 3.08 18.97
N LEU A 178 -23.89 2.51 17.82
CA LEU A 178 -24.79 2.26 16.69
C LEU A 178 -24.72 0.80 16.26
N SER A 179 -25.79 0.32 15.59
CA SER A 179 -25.76 -1.00 14.96
C SER A 179 -24.75 -1.07 13.79
N TRP A 180 -24.16 -2.24 13.57
CA TRP A 180 -23.22 -2.46 12.47
C TRP A 180 -23.79 -2.06 11.09
N ASN A 181 -25.06 -2.33 10.84
CA ASN A 181 -25.76 -1.91 9.62
C ASN A 181 -25.70 -0.38 9.45
N THR A 182 -26.02 0.37 10.52
CA THR A 182 -25.92 1.84 10.50
C THR A 182 -24.50 2.32 10.32
N VAL A 183 -23.52 1.65 10.96
CA VAL A 183 -22.08 1.96 10.76
C VAL A 183 -21.69 1.83 9.29
N TYR A 184 -22.01 0.69 8.64
CA TYR A 184 -21.69 0.51 7.21
C TYR A 184 -22.43 1.49 6.31
N MET A 185 -23.68 1.86 6.66
CA MET A 185 -24.42 2.92 5.95
C MET A 185 -23.69 4.26 6.03
N ILE A 186 -23.23 4.67 7.22
CA ILE A 186 -22.43 5.90 7.40
C ILE A 186 -21.10 5.80 6.64
N MET A 187 -20.42 4.65 6.73
CA MET A 187 -19.16 4.43 6.01
C MET A 187 -19.32 4.52 4.49
N THR A 188 -20.50 4.23 3.94
CA THR A 188 -20.78 4.44 2.51
C THR A 188 -20.53 5.90 2.09
N CYS A 189 -20.80 6.87 2.96
CA CYS A 189 -20.53 8.29 2.69
C CYS A 189 -19.03 8.59 2.50
N GLY A 190 -18.14 7.79 3.07
CA GLY A 190 -16.69 7.95 2.90
C GLY A 190 -16.22 7.82 1.43
N THR A 191 -16.99 7.12 0.59
CA THR A 191 -16.70 6.98 -0.84
C THR A 191 -16.85 8.30 -1.59
N PHE A 192 -17.69 9.24 -1.11
CA PHE A 192 -17.85 10.56 -1.73
C PHE A 192 -16.56 11.37 -1.74
N VAL A 193 -15.66 11.18 -0.78
CA VAL A 193 -14.35 11.83 -0.79
C VAL A 193 -13.59 11.51 -2.07
N GLY A 194 -13.56 10.23 -2.46
CA GLY A 194 -12.93 9.79 -3.70
C GLY A 194 -13.66 10.30 -4.95
N ILE A 195 -14.99 10.19 -5.00
CA ILE A 195 -15.80 10.64 -6.14
C ILE A 195 -15.58 12.14 -6.40
N ILE A 196 -15.74 12.96 -5.36
CA ILE A 196 -15.59 14.41 -5.47
C ILE A 196 -14.16 14.77 -5.89
N THR A 197 -13.15 14.15 -5.27
CA THR A 197 -11.74 14.42 -5.59
C THR A 197 -11.42 14.08 -7.04
N ILE A 198 -11.89 12.93 -7.55
CA ILE A 198 -11.65 12.52 -8.93
C ILE A 198 -12.35 13.46 -9.91
N LEU A 199 -13.59 13.90 -9.62
CA LEU A 199 -14.34 14.83 -10.47
C LEU A 199 -13.66 16.21 -10.53
N LEU A 200 -13.09 16.69 -9.42
CA LEU A 200 -12.38 17.98 -9.34
C LEU A 200 -10.93 17.90 -9.83
N SER A 201 -10.40 16.70 -10.03
CA SER A 201 -9.03 16.50 -10.53
C SER A 201 -8.97 16.64 -12.04
N LYS A 202 -7.78 17.02 -12.54
CA LYS A 202 -7.48 16.96 -13.98
C LYS A 202 -6.91 15.57 -14.31
N GLU A 203 -7.30 15.01 -15.47
CA GLU A 203 -6.67 13.79 -15.98
C GLU A 203 -5.16 14.03 -16.13
N PRO A 204 -4.27 13.12 -15.67
CA PRO A 204 -2.87 13.15 -16.03
C PRO A 204 -2.72 13.12 -17.56
N ALA A 205 -1.54 13.51 -18.07
CA ALA A 205 -1.31 13.69 -19.50
C ALA A 205 -1.95 12.57 -20.34
N ALA A 206 -2.81 12.97 -21.27
CA ALA A 206 -3.53 12.02 -22.12
C ALA A 206 -2.56 11.45 -23.17
N TYR A 207 -2.01 10.26 -22.91
CA TYR A 207 -1.40 9.46 -23.95
C TYR A 207 -2.51 8.85 -24.80
N THR A 208 -2.68 9.39 -26.00
CA THR A 208 -3.56 8.80 -26.99
C THR A 208 -2.85 7.56 -27.52
N TYR A 209 -3.32 6.39 -27.10
CA TYR A 209 -2.92 5.16 -27.77
C TYR A 209 -3.48 5.24 -29.18
N GLU A 210 -2.61 5.41 -30.18
CA GLU A 210 -3.01 5.26 -31.58
C GLU A 210 -3.58 3.86 -31.73
N GLN A 211 -4.89 3.78 -31.92
CA GLN A 211 -5.57 2.53 -32.28
C GLN A 211 -5.00 2.09 -33.61
N LYS A 212 -4.09 1.14 -33.60
CA LYS A 212 -3.78 0.36 -34.82
C LYS A 212 -5.08 -0.27 -35.27
N GLU A 213 -5.51 0.13 -36.47
CA GLU A 213 -6.75 -0.33 -37.07
C GLU A 213 -6.87 -1.85 -37.01
N LYS A 214 -8.06 -2.34 -36.63
CA LYS A 214 -8.57 -3.71 -36.72
C LYS A 214 -7.60 -4.84 -36.34
N GLN A 215 -7.14 -4.85 -35.09
CA GLN A 215 -6.53 -6.06 -34.54
C GLN A 215 -7.60 -7.12 -34.21
N SER A 216 -7.29 -8.39 -34.49
CA SER A 216 -8.10 -9.51 -34.01
C SER A 216 -8.23 -9.46 -32.49
N PHE A 217 -9.38 -9.84 -31.93
CA PHE A 217 -9.61 -9.89 -30.47
C PHE A 217 -8.52 -10.67 -29.73
N LYS A 218 -8.00 -11.76 -30.32
CA LYS A 218 -6.89 -12.54 -29.79
C LYS A 218 -5.58 -11.73 -29.75
N ALA A 219 -5.26 -10.98 -30.81
CA ALA A 219 -4.08 -10.15 -30.87
C ALA A 219 -4.14 -8.99 -29.88
N PHE A 220 -5.32 -8.35 -29.77
CA PHE A 220 -5.59 -7.30 -28.79
C PHE A 220 -5.36 -7.80 -27.35
N PHE A 221 -5.92 -8.97 -27.01
CA PHE A 221 -5.79 -9.56 -25.68
C PHE A 221 -4.34 -9.95 -25.39
N TYR A 222 -3.66 -10.58 -26.34
CA TYR A 222 -2.26 -10.96 -26.21
C TYR A 222 -1.35 -9.74 -25.99
N GLU A 223 -1.50 -8.69 -26.77
CA GLU A 223 -0.70 -7.48 -26.66
C GLU A 223 -0.94 -6.76 -25.33
N ARG A 224 -2.18 -6.78 -24.81
CA ARG A 224 -2.54 -6.14 -23.54
C ARG A 224 -2.03 -6.88 -22.31
N PHE A 225 -1.97 -8.21 -22.35
CA PHE A 225 -1.46 -9.02 -21.23
C PHE A 225 0.05 -9.19 -21.26
N PHE A 226 0.61 -9.50 -22.40
CA PHE A 226 2.03 -9.78 -22.54
C PHE A 226 2.86 -8.55 -22.92
N GLY A 227 2.27 -7.54 -23.55
CA GLY A 227 2.93 -6.30 -23.88
C GLY A 227 3.58 -5.59 -22.69
N PRO A 228 2.86 -5.37 -21.58
CA PRO A 228 3.43 -4.77 -20.37
C PRO A 228 4.59 -5.56 -19.79
N LEU A 229 4.50 -6.91 -19.79
CA LEU A 229 5.57 -7.79 -19.30
C LEU A 229 6.79 -7.75 -20.20
N LYS A 230 6.59 -7.83 -21.52
CA LYS A 230 7.67 -7.70 -22.49
C LYS A 230 8.33 -6.32 -22.40
N ASN A 231 7.55 -5.26 -22.31
CA ASN A 231 8.05 -3.91 -22.12
C ASN A 231 8.86 -3.78 -20.82
N PHE A 232 8.36 -4.32 -19.71
CA PHE A 232 9.09 -4.34 -18.45
C PHE A 232 10.41 -5.12 -18.54
N ALA A 233 10.42 -6.23 -19.28
CA ALA A 233 11.62 -7.05 -19.49
C ALA A 233 12.70 -6.34 -20.35
N LEU A 234 12.37 -5.23 -21.01
CA LEU A 234 13.36 -4.36 -21.67
C LEU A 234 14.17 -3.53 -20.65
N ASN A 235 13.70 -3.35 -19.42
CA ASN A 235 14.49 -2.68 -18.40
C ASN A 235 15.77 -3.46 -18.10
N PRO A 236 16.92 -2.83 -18.12
CA PRO A 236 18.18 -3.49 -17.80
C PRO A 236 18.16 -4.06 -16.39
N GLY A 237 18.45 -5.34 -16.26
CA GLY A 237 18.44 -6.01 -14.96
C GLY A 237 17.04 -6.26 -14.39
N TRP A 238 15.99 -6.34 -15.22
CA TRP A 238 14.60 -6.55 -14.77
C TRP A 238 14.41 -7.70 -13.78
N LYS A 239 15.18 -8.80 -13.90
CA LYS A 239 15.17 -9.91 -12.94
C LYS A 239 15.64 -9.47 -11.54
N LEU A 240 16.70 -8.64 -11.49
CA LEU A 240 17.20 -8.08 -10.24
C LEU A 240 16.22 -7.08 -9.63
N ILE A 241 15.50 -6.32 -10.48
CA ILE A 241 14.45 -5.40 -10.05
C ILE A 241 13.30 -6.18 -9.39
N LEU A 242 12.79 -7.24 -10.01
CA LEU A 242 11.76 -8.09 -9.41
C LEU A 242 12.25 -8.74 -8.11
N CYS A 243 13.49 -9.23 -8.08
CA CYS A 243 14.10 -9.79 -6.87
C CYS A 243 14.18 -8.72 -5.76
N LEU A 244 14.60 -7.49 -6.09
CA LEU A 244 14.64 -6.39 -5.13
C LEU A 244 13.26 -6.10 -4.54
N VAL A 245 12.24 -5.94 -5.37
CA VAL A 245 10.87 -5.68 -4.91
C VAL A 245 10.37 -6.80 -4.01
N PHE A 246 10.69 -8.05 -4.33
CA PHE A 246 10.30 -9.22 -3.54
C PHE A 246 10.94 -9.26 -2.15
N ILE A 247 12.23 -8.85 -2.02
CA ILE A 247 12.96 -9.01 -0.75
C ILE A 247 13.14 -7.71 0.03
N TYR A 248 12.85 -6.53 -0.54
CA TYR A 248 13.15 -5.24 0.07
C TYR A 248 12.51 -5.02 1.43
N ARG A 249 11.33 -5.60 1.67
CA ARG A 249 10.53 -5.46 2.89
C ARG A 249 10.49 -6.74 3.74
N LEU A 250 11.51 -7.60 3.63
CA LEU A 250 11.53 -8.87 4.37
C LEU A 250 11.52 -8.69 5.88
N SER A 251 12.27 -7.73 6.42
CA SER A 251 12.24 -7.42 7.86
C SER A 251 10.84 -7.16 8.37
N ASP A 252 10.09 -6.30 7.69
CA ASP A 252 8.71 -5.99 8.09
C ASP A 252 7.79 -7.20 7.96
N ALA A 253 8.02 -8.06 6.96
CA ALA A 253 7.24 -9.27 6.77
C ALA A 253 7.40 -10.24 7.95
N TYR A 254 8.61 -10.36 8.49
CA TYR A 254 8.89 -11.19 9.67
C TYR A 254 8.33 -10.57 10.95
N ILE A 255 8.55 -9.27 11.19
CA ILE A 255 8.12 -8.60 12.41
C ILE A 255 6.59 -8.50 12.48
N GLY A 256 5.91 -8.22 11.37
CA GLY A 256 4.49 -7.87 11.36
C GLY A 256 3.59 -8.79 12.18
N PRO A 257 3.58 -10.12 11.94
CA PRO A 257 2.76 -11.06 12.72
C PRO A 257 3.25 -11.27 14.14
N MET A 258 4.56 -11.11 14.40
CA MET A 258 5.20 -11.39 15.68
C MET A 258 5.25 -10.18 16.61
N ALA A 259 4.90 -9.00 16.13
CA ALA A 259 4.96 -7.76 16.92
C ALA A 259 4.04 -7.80 18.14
N TYR A 260 2.76 -8.19 17.96
CA TYR A 260 1.81 -8.24 19.08
C TYR A 260 2.19 -9.32 20.11
N PRO A 261 2.46 -10.58 19.74
CA PRO A 261 2.98 -11.59 20.67
C PRO A 261 4.22 -11.13 21.44
N PHE A 262 5.14 -10.43 20.76
CA PHE A 262 6.33 -9.88 21.42
C PHE A 262 6.01 -8.91 22.54
N TYR A 263 5.10 -7.96 22.31
CA TYR A 263 4.74 -6.98 23.32
C TYR A 263 4.00 -7.62 24.51
N ASP A 264 3.16 -8.61 24.24
CA ASP A 264 2.46 -9.39 25.26
C ASP A 264 3.45 -10.20 26.11
N ASP A 265 4.37 -10.92 25.50
CA ASP A 265 5.42 -11.69 26.19
C ASP A 265 6.36 -10.80 27.03
N MET A 266 6.59 -9.55 26.59
CA MET A 266 7.35 -8.57 27.37
C MET A 266 6.55 -7.94 28.51
N GLY A 267 5.24 -8.26 28.65
CA GLY A 267 4.37 -7.81 29.72
C GLY A 267 3.79 -6.41 29.52
N PHE A 268 3.78 -5.88 28.29
CA PHE A 268 3.16 -4.60 28.01
C PHE A 268 1.63 -4.71 28.05
N SER A 269 1.00 -3.77 28.75
CA SER A 269 -0.46 -3.69 28.84
C SER A 269 -1.10 -3.31 27.48
N ASN A 270 -2.34 -3.71 27.28
CA ASN A 270 -3.10 -3.31 26.09
C ASN A 270 -3.19 -1.80 25.90
N MET A 271 -3.17 -1.01 26.98
CA MET A 271 -3.17 0.45 26.92
C MET A 271 -1.83 1.00 26.39
N GLU A 272 -0.69 0.50 26.88
CA GLU A 272 0.62 0.86 26.40
C GLU A 272 0.79 0.51 24.91
N ILE A 273 0.33 -0.68 24.51
CA ILE A 273 0.31 -1.11 23.10
C ILE A 273 -0.54 -0.15 22.26
N ALA A 274 -1.73 0.22 22.75
CA ALA A 274 -2.62 1.12 22.02
C ALA A 274 -2.00 2.51 21.83
N TYR A 275 -1.46 3.12 22.88
CA TYR A 275 -0.91 4.46 22.81
C TYR A 275 0.44 4.52 22.09
N VAL A 276 1.40 3.65 22.49
CA VAL A 276 2.76 3.72 21.94
C VAL A 276 2.83 3.14 20.53
N ILE A 277 2.23 1.98 20.29
CA ILE A 277 2.41 1.28 19.01
C ILE A 277 1.40 1.74 17.99
N LYS A 278 0.11 1.83 18.34
CA LYS A 278 -0.93 2.18 17.36
C LYS A 278 -0.96 3.69 17.06
N ILE A 279 -1.05 4.53 18.09
CA ILE A 279 -1.21 5.99 17.89
C ILE A 279 0.13 6.64 17.58
N TYR A 280 1.08 6.55 18.51
CA TYR A 280 2.38 7.19 18.38
C TYR A 280 3.20 6.59 17.23
N GLY A 281 3.24 5.24 17.11
CA GLY A 281 3.94 4.55 16.03
C GLY A 281 3.40 4.90 14.64
N MET A 282 2.09 5.10 14.50
CA MET A 282 1.50 5.59 13.25
C MET A 282 2.01 7.00 12.91
N ALA A 283 2.03 7.92 13.89
CA ALA A 283 2.57 9.26 13.69
C ALA A 283 4.04 9.23 13.27
N ALA A 284 4.87 8.40 13.93
CA ALA A 284 6.27 8.20 13.57
C ALA A 284 6.44 7.67 12.13
N THR A 285 5.59 6.73 11.71
CA THR A 285 5.63 6.21 10.33
C THR A 285 5.25 7.27 9.30
N ILE A 286 4.25 8.09 9.58
CA ILE A 286 3.84 9.20 8.71
C ILE A 286 5.00 10.20 8.56
N LEU A 287 5.60 10.62 9.67
CA LEU A 287 6.74 11.53 9.66
C LEU A 287 7.94 10.94 8.90
N GLY A 288 8.22 9.66 9.11
CA GLY A 288 9.24 8.93 8.36
C GLY A 288 8.98 8.93 6.85
N GLY A 289 7.74 8.68 6.43
CA GLY A 289 7.34 8.72 5.02
C GLY A 289 7.51 10.10 4.38
N LEU A 290 7.05 11.15 5.06
CA LEU A 290 7.21 12.54 4.59
C LEU A 290 8.68 12.95 4.51
N TYR A 291 9.47 12.64 5.55
CA TYR A 291 10.91 12.89 5.53
C TYR A 291 11.60 12.09 4.42
N GLY A 292 11.21 10.82 4.24
CA GLY A 292 11.68 9.96 3.16
C GLY A 292 11.46 10.58 1.79
N GLY A 293 10.26 11.14 1.53
CA GLY A 293 9.96 11.85 0.29
C GLY A 293 10.91 13.01 0.02
N LEU A 294 11.20 13.85 1.02
CA LEU A 294 12.15 14.96 0.92
C LEU A 294 13.58 14.45 0.74
N PHE A 295 13.97 13.41 1.49
CA PHE A 295 15.29 12.81 1.41
C PHE A 295 15.58 12.27 0.00
N LEU A 296 14.62 11.56 -0.60
CA LEU A 296 14.75 11.03 -1.95
C LEU A 296 14.80 12.13 -3.01
N LYS A 297 13.99 13.19 -2.85
CA LYS A 297 14.01 14.35 -3.73
C LYS A 297 15.40 15.00 -3.78
N LYS A 298 16.08 15.08 -2.63
CA LYS A 298 17.42 15.70 -2.51
C LYS A 298 18.56 14.78 -2.94
N HIS A 299 18.51 13.49 -2.59
CA HIS A 299 19.65 12.56 -2.74
C HIS A 299 19.46 11.54 -3.86
N GLY A 300 18.28 11.47 -4.47
CA GLY A 300 17.91 10.50 -5.50
C GLY A 300 17.45 9.15 -4.94
N ILE A 301 16.77 8.40 -5.78
CA ILE A 301 16.06 7.15 -5.40
C ILE A 301 17.04 6.07 -4.92
N PHE A 302 18.14 5.80 -5.65
CA PHE A 302 19.08 4.74 -5.30
C PHE A 302 19.79 4.97 -3.96
N LYS A 303 20.23 6.20 -3.70
CA LYS A 303 20.83 6.54 -2.40
C LYS A 303 19.82 6.40 -1.27
N GLY A 304 18.56 6.79 -1.54
CA GLY A 304 17.46 6.62 -0.59
C GLY A 304 17.16 5.16 -0.28
N LEU A 305 16.99 4.32 -1.31
CA LEU A 305 16.77 2.88 -1.12
C LEU A 305 17.89 2.24 -0.32
N TYR A 306 19.14 2.53 -0.68
CA TYR A 306 20.32 1.99 -0.01
C TYR A 306 20.38 2.41 1.46
N PHE A 307 20.18 3.68 1.75
CA PHE A 307 20.13 4.20 3.13
C PHE A 307 19.03 3.54 3.94
N CYS A 308 17.81 3.41 3.36
CA CYS A 308 16.67 2.81 4.04
C CYS A 308 16.89 1.33 4.38
N VAL A 309 17.61 0.56 3.54
CA VAL A 309 17.94 -0.84 3.85
C VAL A 309 18.75 -0.95 5.15
N PHE A 310 19.78 -0.13 5.32
CA PHE A 310 20.61 -0.17 6.52
C PHE A 310 19.89 0.37 7.76
N THR A 311 19.16 1.48 7.61
CA THR A 311 18.38 2.01 8.74
C THR A 311 17.31 1.02 9.18
N GLN A 312 16.59 0.40 8.24
CA GLN A 312 15.58 -0.62 8.52
C GLN A 312 16.19 -1.84 9.22
N GLY A 313 17.29 -2.39 8.67
CA GLY A 313 17.97 -3.53 9.27
C GLY A 313 18.47 -3.24 10.68
N PHE A 314 19.04 -2.06 10.90
CA PHE A 314 19.50 -1.62 12.20
C PHE A 314 18.36 -1.45 13.21
N THR A 315 17.29 -0.75 12.81
CA THR A 315 16.14 -0.50 13.71
C THR A 315 15.37 -1.77 14.03
N THR A 316 15.29 -2.70 13.08
CA THR A 316 14.73 -4.04 13.32
C THR A 316 15.58 -4.82 14.34
N ALA A 317 16.92 -4.86 14.16
CA ALA A 317 17.80 -5.52 15.10
C ALA A 317 17.77 -4.86 16.49
N PHE A 318 17.39 -3.58 16.58
CA PHE A 318 17.26 -2.87 17.84
C PHE A 318 16.13 -3.40 18.74
N TYR A 319 15.12 -4.06 18.19
CA TYR A 319 14.14 -4.82 18.98
C TYR A 319 14.78 -5.93 19.84
N ALA A 320 15.96 -6.44 19.45
CA ALA A 320 16.69 -7.38 20.29
C ALA A 320 17.11 -6.75 21.62
N VAL A 321 17.45 -5.46 21.63
CA VAL A 321 17.74 -4.71 22.87
C VAL A 321 16.50 -4.59 23.74
N GLN A 322 15.33 -4.31 23.13
CA GLN A 322 14.05 -4.30 23.85
C GLN A 322 13.74 -5.66 24.48
N ALA A 323 14.04 -6.76 23.77
CA ALA A 323 13.82 -8.11 24.27
C ALA A 323 14.71 -8.43 25.49
N TYR A 324 15.93 -7.87 25.58
CA TYR A 324 16.79 -8.00 26.76
C TYR A 324 16.37 -7.10 27.92
N VAL A 325 15.91 -5.88 27.62
CA VAL A 325 15.49 -4.92 28.64
C VAL A 325 14.13 -5.30 29.26
N GLY A 326 13.28 -6.03 28.51
CA GLY A 326 11.97 -6.44 28.94
C GLY A 326 10.97 -5.28 28.98
N HIS A 327 10.04 -5.29 29.98
CA HIS A 327 9.03 -4.25 30.16
C HIS A 327 9.65 -2.91 30.53
N ASN A 328 9.85 -2.05 29.55
CA ASN A 328 10.36 -0.68 29.73
C ASN A 328 9.73 0.24 28.71
N VAL A 329 8.78 1.08 29.14
CA VAL A 329 8.00 1.96 28.24
C VAL A 329 8.87 3.01 27.53
N PRO A 330 9.82 3.71 28.20
CA PRO A 330 10.75 4.62 27.49
C PRO A 330 11.54 3.93 26.38
N MET A 331 12.04 2.72 26.63
CA MET A 331 12.75 1.93 25.62
C MET A 331 11.81 1.51 24.48
N LEU A 332 10.57 1.13 24.79
CA LEU A 332 9.56 0.82 23.78
C LEU A 332 9.27 2.04 22.89
N VAL A 333 9.10 3.22 23.47
CA VAL A 333 8.90 4.46 22.71
C VAL A 333 10.08 4.72 21.76
N LEU A 334 11.32 4.53 22.22
CA LEU A 334 12.51 4.69 21.39
C LEU A 334 12.53 3.67 20.24
N THR A 335 12.31 2.39 20.54
CA THR A 335 12.28 1.30 19.56
C THR A 335 11.22 1.54 18.48
N ILE A 336 9.99 1.88 18.91
CA ILE A 336 8.87 2.19 18.02
C ILE A 336 9.13 3.44 17.18
N SER A 337 9.77 4.48 17.77
CA SER A 337 10.14 5.68 17.02
C SER A 337 11.07 5.36 15.87
N MET A 338 12.17 4.66 16.17
CA MET A 338 13.20 4.33 15.19
C MET A 338 12.64 3.42 14.09
N GLU A 339 11.96 2.33 14.48
CA GLU A 339 11.44 1.34 13.54
C GLU A 339 10.35 1.94 12.62
N ASN A 340 9.35 2.58 13.20
CA ASN A 340 8.26 3.12 12.41
C ASN A 340 8.70 4.28 11.51
N PHE A 341 9.62 5.14 11.98
CA PHE A 341 10.16 6.21 11.16
C PHE A 341 10.96 5.63 9.96
N SER A 342 11.82 4.66 10.20
CA SER A 342 12.61 3.96 9.17
C SER A 342 11.69 3.22 8.19
N SER A 343 10.70 2.51 8.68
CA SER A 343 9.68 1.80 7.88
C SER A 343 8.88 2.75 6.99
N GLY A 344 8.53 3.94 7.52
CA GLY A 344 7.88 5.00 6.73
C GLY A 344 8.75 5.48 5.57
N MET A 345 10.04 5.77 5.84
CA MET A 345 11.02 6.16 4.81
C MET A 345 11.20 5.07 3.76
N ALA A 346 11.38 3.82 4.18
CA ALA A 346 11.57 2.67 3.29
C ALA A 346 10.34 2.45 2.39
N THR A 347 9.13 2.64 2.93
CA THR A 347 7.89 2.57 2.15
C THR A 347 7.87 3.64 1.06
N ALA A 348 8.16 4.90 1.41
CA ALA A 348 8.21 6.00 0.44
C ALA A 348 9.26 5.75 -0.65
N ALA A 349 10.44 5.23 -0.28
CA ALA A 349 11.52 4.90 -1.20
C ALA A 349 11.12 3.79 -2.19
N LEU A 350 10.54 2.70 -1.70
CA LEU A 350 10.14 1.58 -2.54
C LEU A 350 9.00 1.97 -3.49
N VAL A 351 7.99 2.69 -2.98
CA VAL A 351 6.85 3.15 -3.79
C VAL A 351 7.33 4.12 -4.89
N ALA A 352 8.23 5.04 -4.57
CA ALA A 352 8.83 5.95 -5.55
C ALA A 352 9.65 5.18 -6.61
N TYR A 353 10.44 4.19 -6.19
CA TYR A 353 11.21 3.34 -7.10
C TYR A 353 10.31 2.54 -8.04
N MET A 354 9.33 1.82 -7.51
CA MET A 354 8.35 1.09 -8.34
C MET A 354 7.65 2.00 -9.35
N SER A 355 7.32 3.23 -8.93
CA SER A 355 6.69 4.22 -9.80
C SER A 355 7.62 4.66 -10.94
N SER A 356 8.92 4.83 -10.68
CA SER A 356 9.91 5.23 -11.69
C SER A 356 10.21 4.16 -12.75
N LEU A 357 9.85 2.91 -12.47
CA LEU A 357 10.04 1.78 -13.39
C LEU A 357 8.89 1.61 -14.38
N CYS A 358 7.74 2.23 -14.11
CA CYS A 358 6.55 2.03 -14.92
C CYS A 358 6.58 2.84 -16.20
N ASN A 359 6.28 2.18 -17.32
CA ASN A 359 6.07 2.84 -18.59
C ASN A 359 4.66 3.47 -18.63
N VAL A 360 4.55 4.69 -19.14
CA VAL A 360 3.30 5.48 -19.15
C VAL A 360 2.15 4.81 -19.90
N PHE A 361 2.48 3.99 -20.91
CA PHE A 361 1.46 3.23 -21.66
C PHE A 361 0.88 2.05 -20.86
N TYR A 362 1.65 1.49 -19.92
CA TYR A 362 1.34 0.29 -19.15
C TYR A 362 1.39 0.51 -17.64
N THR A 363 1.23 1.76 -17.19
CA THR A 363 1.44 2.15 -15.79
C THR A 363 0.63 1.30 -14.82
N ALA A 364 -0.67 1.12 -15.08
CA ALA A 364 -1.55 0.36 -14.21
C ALA A 364 -1.12 -1.11 -14.09
N THR A 365 -0.78 -1.74 -15.21
CA THR A 365 -0.40 -3.16 -15.25
C THR A 365 0.98 -3.39 -14.60
N GLN A 366 1.97 -2.59 -14.94
CA GLN A 366 3.32 -2.74 -14.40
C GLN A 366 3.36 -2.44 -12.91
N TYR A 367 2.69 -1.37 -12.45
CA TYR A 367 2.63 -1.06 -11.03
C TYR A 367 1.83 -2.11 -10.24
N ALA A 368 0.71 -2.60 -10.78
CA ALA A 368 -0.06 -3.67 -10.16
C ALA A 368 0.76 -4.97 -10.03
N LEU A 369 1.57 -5.31 -11.04
CA LEU A 369 2.49 -6.45 -10.98
C LEU A 369 3.49 -6.31 -9.84
N LEU A 370 4.18 -5.18 -9.75
CA LEU A 370 5.19 -4.92 -8.71
C LEU A 370 4.57 -4.91 -7.32
N SER A 371 3.41 -4.25 -7.13
CA SER A 371 2.73 -4.18 -5.84
C SER A 371 2.12 -5.51 -5.41
N SER A 372 1.64 -6.34 -6.35
CA SER A 372 1.19 -7.71 -6.06
C SER A 372 2.36 -8.60 -5.66
N LEU A 373 3.50 -8.50 -6.35
CA LEU A 373 4.72 -9.22 -6.01
C LEU A 373 5.18 -8.92 -4.58
N LEU A 374 5.15 -7.64 -4.19
CA LEU A 374 5.47 -7.21 -2.82
C LEU A 374 4.50 -7.81 -1.78
N SER A 375 3.19 -7.86 -2.11
CA SER A 375 2.19 -8.45 -1.22
C SER A 375 2.36 -9.95 -1.06
N VAL A 376 2.59 -10.67 -2.15
CA VAL A 376 2.86 -12.13 -2.14
C VAL A 376 4.12 -12.43 -1.31
N ALA A 377 5.19 -11.66 -1.49
CA ALA A 377 6.42 -11.82 -0.71
C ALA A 377 6.16 -11.65 0.79
N ARG A 378 5.46 -10.56 1.16
CA ARG A 378 5.10 -10.29 2.56
C ARG A 378 4.31 -11.45 3.15
N ASP A 379 3.26 -11.91 2.48
CA ASP A 379 2.38 -12.94 3.01
C ASP A 379 3.11 -14.29 3.13
N PHE A 380 3.97 -14.63 2.17
CA PHE A 380 4.80 -15.83 2.19
C PHE A 380 5.79 -15.84 3.37
N PHE A 381 6.56 -14.76 3.54
CA PHE A 381 7.56 -14.68 4.62
C PHE A 381 6.91 -14.51 6.00
N SER A 382 5.78 -13.81 6.09
CA SER A 382 5.00 -13.72 7.32
C SER A 382 4.57 -15.10 7.84
N ALA A 383 4.21 -16.01 6.94
CA ALA A 383 3.80 -17.37 7.32
C ALA A 383 4.93 -18.19 7.95
N THR A 384 6.20 -17.86 7.66
CA THR A 384 7.37 -18.58 8.21
C THR A 384 7.92 -17.96 9.49
N SER A 385 7.45 -16.76 9.87
CA SER A 385 8.03 -15.96 10.98
C SER A 385 7.91 -16.68 12.34
N GLY A 386 6.77 -17.31 12.63
CA GLY A 386 6.56 -18.04 13.88
C GLY A 386 7.52 -19.23 14.03
N PHE A 387 7.75 -19.98 12.94
CA PHE A 387 8.68 -21.10 12.94
C PHE A 387 10.12 -20.65 13.25
N VAL A 388 10.56 -19.54 12.67
CA VAL A 388 11.87 -18.95 12.95
C VAL A 388 11.96 -18.48 14.40
N LEU A 389 10.90 -17.85 14.93
CA LEU A 389 10.86 -17.41 16.32
C LEU A 389 10.98 -18.57 17.31
N GLU A 390 10.27 -19.68 17.10
CA GLU A 390 10.36 -20.88 17.96
C GLU A 390 11.76 -21.48 18.01
N LEU A 391 12.52 -21.39 16.91
CA LEU A 391 13.89 -21.89 16.85
C LEU A 391 14.92 -20.96 17.48
N THR A 392 14.69 -19.64 17.45
CA THR A 392 15.73 -18.66 17.78
C THR A 392 15.47 -17.90 19.07
N GLY A 393 14.20 -17.82 19.50
CA GLY A 393 13.77 -16.89 20.54
C GLY A 393 13.83 -15.42 20.10
N TRP A 394 13.25 -14.51 20.92
CA TRP A 394 13.04 -13.09 20.55
C TRP A 394 14.31 -12.35 20.14
N PRO A 395 15.43 -12.35 20.91
CA PRO A 395 16.60 -11.55 20.55
C PRO A 395 17.21 -11.93 19.21
N LEU A 396 17.43 -13.24 18.98
CA LEU A 396 18.04 -13.73 17.74
C LEU A 396 17.07 -13.61 16.56
N PHE A 397 15.75 -13.75 16.79
CA PHE A 397 14.74 -13.51 15.78
C PHE A 397 14.82 -12.10 15.19
N PHE A 398 14.94 -11.06 16.03
CA PHE A 398 15.03 -9.68 15.56
C PHE A 398 16.35 -9.38 14.86
N ILE A 399 17.46 -9.95 15.34
CA ILE A 399 18.76 -9.86 14.66
C ILE A 399 18.68 -10.51 13.27
N PHE A 400 18.12 -11.71 13.18
CA PHE A 400 17.90 -12.41 11.92
C PHE A 400 17.04 -11.60 10.97
N ALA A 401 15.87 -11.12 11.43
CA ALA A 401 14.97 -10.30 10.64
C ALA A 401 15.68 -9.01 10.12
N GLY A 402 16.49 -8.35 10.96
CA GLY A 402 17.28 -7.21 10.55
C GLY A 402 18.32 -7.53 9.47
N LEU A 403 18.99 -8.67 9.57
CA LEU A 403 19.97 -9.12 8.57
C LEU A 403 19.35 -9.48 7.22
N MET A 404 18.06 -9.86 7.19
CA MET A 404 17.32 -10.15 5.96
C MET A 404 17.23 -8.96 4.99
N CYS A 405 17.51 -7.74 5.43
CA CYS A 405 17.61 -6.57 4.56
C CYS A 405 18.88 -6.55 3.69
N LEU A 406 19.99 -7.15 4.15
CA LEU A 406 21.33 -7.00 3.54
C LEU A 406 21.40 -7.45 2.06
N PRO A 407 20.75 -8.54 1.62
CA PRO A 407 20.73 -8.92 0.22
C PRO A 407 20.21 -7.81 -0.69
N SER A 408 19.23 -7.02 -0.20
CA SER A 408 18.68 -5.88 -0.95
C SER A 408 19.74 -4.81 -1.23
N ALA A 409 20.64 -4.54 -0.30
CA ALA A 409 21.73 -3.57 -0.49
C ALA A 409 22.66 -3.96 -1.64
N TRP A 410 22.98 -5.24 -1.74
CA TRP A 410 23.83 -5.76 -2.82
C TRP A 410 23.12 -5.67 -4.19
N ILE A 411 21.83 -6.02 -4.23
CA ILE A 411 21.03 -5.93 -5.46
C ILE A 411 20.92 -4.48 -5.93
N ILE A 412 20.67 -3.54 -5.02
CA ILE A 412 20.58 -2.10 -5.34
C ILE A 412 21.88 -1.62 -6.00
N LYS A 413 23.05 -1.98 -5.46
CA LYS A 413 24.34 -1.63 -6.06
C LYS A 413 24.52 -2.24 -7.46
N LYS A 414 24.09 -3.49 -7.66
CA LYS A 414 24.15 -4.13 -8.99
C LYS A 414 23.26 -3.42 -10.01
N ILE A 415 22.01 -3.11 -9.64
CA ILE A 415 21.07 -2.40 -10.52
C ILE A 415 21.66 -1.02 -10.89
N GLN A 416 22.13 -0.26 -9.90
CA GLN A 416 22.74 1.05 -10.12
C GLN A 416 23.93 0.99 -11.09
N LYS A 417 24.77 -0.05 -10.98
CA LYS A 417 25.91 -0.25 -11.91
C LYS A 417 25.46 -0.58 -13.32
N ILE A 418 24.36 -1.33 -13.49
CA ILE A 418 23.79 -1.65 -14.79
C ILE A 418 23.25 -0.39 -15.46
N GLU A 419 22.45 0.41 -14.74
CA GLU A 419 21.88 1.65 -15.27
C GLU A 419 22.95 2.70 -15.59
N SER A 420 24.00 2.82 -14.77
CA SER A 420 25.09 3.77 -15.05
C SER A 420 25.89 3.42 -16.31
N LYS A 421 26.08 2.12 -16.57
CA LYS A 421 26.73 1.67 -17.81
C LYS A 421 25.90 1.97 -19.05
N GLN A 422 24.59 1.84 -18.98
CA GLN A 422 23.71 2.12 -20.10
C GLN A 422 23.69 3.61 -20.45
N LYS A 423 23.61 4.49 -19.43
CA LYS A 423 23.69 5.96 -19.63
C LYS A 423 25.05 6.45 -20.18
N SER A 424 26.07 5.64 -20.14
CA SER A 424 27.38 5.97 -20.75
C SER A 424 27.52 5.48 -22.20
N VAL A 425 26.58 4.70 -22.70
CA VAL A 425 26.55 4.15 -24.07
C VAL A 425 25.54 4.89 -24.95
N ASP A 426 24.49 5.43 -24.34
CA ASP A 426 23.49 6.34 -24.96
C ASP A 426 24.04 7.79 -24.94
#